data_01ef6ae26219c8d965a6e3072aa27463
#
_entry.id   01ef6ae26219c8d965a6e3072aa27463
#
_cell.length_a   1.000
_cell.length_b   1.000
_cell.length_c   1.000
_cell.angle_alpha   90.00
_cell.angle_beta   90.00
_cell.angle_gamma   90.00
#
_symmetry.space_group_name_H-M   'P 1'
#
loop_
_entity.id
_entity.type
_entity.pdbx_description
1 polymer ?
#
loop_
_entity_poly.entity_id
_entity_poly.type
_entity_poly.pdbx_seq_one_letter_code
_entity_poly.pdbx_strand_id
1 'polypeptide(L)'
;MKPLLLSLMITWMYSVSGTAQEIINLYSGDTPNSTYPKAKAPAKESGGLVRKVINPTLEVYLPDKDKASGKAVVICPGGGYKVIVYEGEGISAAREFAKHGIAAFVLKYRIPEDSLIVDKKIGPLQDALQAIKIVRENARQWGVDVNKVGIMGFSAGGHLASSVATMYNDAGVANSTGTNLRPDFQILVYPVISMQDSLTHLDSRTNLLGKNPDKATIDRFSTELRITKNTPPAYLTHAADDKLVDVDNSIIYFEKLRHNNVPVELHIYPKGGHGFIFRHPGWMEPLFEWINKL
;
A
#
# COMPACT_ATOMS: atom_id res chain seq x y z
N MET A 1 -17.77 -44.25 58.94
CA MET A 1 -17.29 -42.91 58.50
C MET A 1 -16.60 -43.10 57.15
N LYS A 2 -17.20 -42.61 56.05
CA LYS A 2 -16.59 -42.67 54.71
C LYS A 2 -15.99 -41.30 54.43
N PRO A 3 -14.74 -41.16 53.90
CA PRO A 3 -14.19 -39.89 53.53
C PRO A 3 -14.75 -39.39 52.18
N LEU A 4 -15.20 -38.14 52.15
CA LEU A 4 -15.67 -37.41 50.98
C LEU A 4 -14.43 -36.88 50.25
N LEU A 5 -14.16 -37.40 49.05
CA LEU A 5 -13.14 -36.87 48.13
C LEU A 5 -13.68 -35.64 47.41
N LEU A 6 -13.19 -34.48 47.77
CA LEU A 6 -13.45 -33.20 47.11
C LEU A 6 -12.55 -33.09 45.87
N SER A 7 -13.13 -33.28 44.67
CA SER A 7 -12.42 -33.11 43.40
C SER A 7 -12.34 -31.64 43.06
N LEU A 8 -11.14 -31.05 43.11
CA LEU A 8 -10.88 -29.67 42.70
C LEU A 8 -10.74 -29.66 41.16
N MET A 9 -11.80 -29.21 40.45
CA MET A 9 -11.68 -28.88 39.03
C MET A 9 -10.93 -27.58 38.88
N ILE A 10 -9.69 -27.63 38.40
CA ILE A 10 -8.91 -26.46 37.99
C ILE A 10 -9.35 -26.14 36.55
N THR A 11 -10.20 -25.14 36.42
CA THR A 11 -10.56 -24.56 35.11
C THR A 11 -9.40 -23.68 34.62
N TRP A 12 -8.68 -24.15 33.63
CA TRP A 12 -7.72 -23.33 32.90
C TRP A 12 -8.47 -22.31 32.05
N MET A 13 -8.53 -21.07 32.52
CA MET A 13 -8.95 -19.95 31.66
C MET A 13 -7.81 -19.64 30.71
N TYR A 14 -7.95 -20.05 29.46
CA TYR A 14 -7.15 -19.51 28.36
C TYR A 14 -7.52 -18.03 28.18
N SER A 15 -6.69 -17.15 28.69
CA SER A 15 -6.75 -15.73 28.35
C SER A 15 -6.32 -15.60 26.89
N VAL A 16 -7.27 -15.46 25.98
CA VAL A 16 -7.01 -14.98 24.63
C VAL A 16 -6.66 -13.51 24.79
N SER A 17 -5.37 -13.22 24.91
CA SER A 17 -4.85 -11.87 24.83
C SER A 17 -5.04 -11.39 23.38
N GLY A 18 -6.17 -10.79 23.08
CA GLY A 18 -6.32 -9.98 21.88
C GLY A 18 -5.34 -8.81 21.99
N THR A 19 -4.16 -8.94 21.39
CA THR A 19 -3.24 -7.79 21.25
C THR A 19 -3.98 -6.74 20.41
N ALA A 20 -4.16 -5.56 21.00
CA ALA A 20 -4.67 -4.41 20.26
C ALA A 20 -3.78 -4.19 19.03
N GLN A 21 -4.40 -3.96 17.85
CA GLN A 21 -3.68 -3.72 16.62
C GLN A 21 -2.76 -2.49 16.80
N GLU A 22 -1.48 -2.63 16.52
CA GLU A 22 -0.51 -1.53 16.63
C GLU A 22 -0.77 -0.52 15.51
N ILE A 23 -0.95 0.76 15.88
CA ILE A 23 -1.09 1.89 14.95
C ILE A 23 0.02 2.89 15.21
N ILE A 24 0.80 3.21 14.17
CA ILE A 24 1.97 4.07 14.25
C ILE A 24 1.69 5.36 13.47
N ASN A 25 1.94 6.52 14.10
CA ASN A 25 1.95 7.78 13.38
C ASN A 25 3.18 7.86 12.46
N LEU A 26 3.00 8.28 11.20
CA LEU A 26 4.12 8.42 10.26
C LEU A 26 5.11 9.49 10.69
N TYR A 27 4.65 10.52 11.38
CA TYR A 27 5.47 11.65 11.80
C TYR A 27 5.33 11.88 13.31
N SER A 28 6.45 12.02 14.00
CA SER A 28 6.47 12.30 15.44
C SER A 28 6.18 13.78 15.76
N GLY A 29 6.56 14.68 14.83
CA GLY A 29 6.32 16.12 14.87
C GLY A 29 5.22 16.56 13.91
N ASP A 30 5.36 17.77 13.37
CA ASP A 30 4.48 18.29 12.34
C ASP A 30 4.57 17.45 11.06
N THR A 31 3.43 17.23 10.44
CA THR A 31 3.38 16.52 9.15
C THR A 31 3.94 17.44 8.05
N PRO A 32 5.00 17.06 7.34
CA PRO A 32 5.59 17.92 6.32
C PRO A 32 4.59 18.23 5.21
N ASN A 33 4.77 19.35 4.51
CA ASN A 33 3.89 19.77 3.40
C ASN A 33 2.42 19.88 3.81
N SER A 34 2.14 20.16 5.10
CA SER A 34 0.79 20.34 5.63
C SER A 34 0.51 21.82 5.86
N THR A 35 -0.73 22.24 5.59
CA THR A 35 -1.21 23.60 5.89
C THR A 35 -1.59 23.79 7.36
N TYR A 36 -1.70 22.69 8.10
CA TYR A 36 -2.05 22.70 9.51
C TYR A 36 -0.91 22.13 10.38
N PRO A 37 -0.61 22.75 11.52
CA PRO A 37 0.16 22.08 12.56
C PRO A 37 -0.60 20.83 13.00
N LYS A 38 0.10 19.89 13.62
CA LYS A 38 -0.43 18.57 14.05
C LYS A 38 -1.85 18.70 14.61
N ALA A 39 -2.84 18.32 13.81
CA ALA A 39 -4.24 18.48 14.19
C ALA A 39 -4.67 17.31 15.10
N LYS A 40 -5.45 17.64 16.14
CA LYS A 40 -6.02 16.64 17.06
C LYS A 40 -7.21 15.87 16.46
N ALA A 41 -7.64 16.20 15.23
CA ALA A 41 -8.83 15.60 14.64
C ALA A 41 -8.54 14.19 14.12
N PRO A 42 -9.31 13.17 14.51
CA PRO A 42 -9.22 11.82 13.94
C PRO A 42 -9.61 11.82 12.46
N ALA A 43 -9.15 10.80 11.72
CA ALA A 43 -9.64 10.53 10.38
C ALA A 43 -11.17 10.31 10.39
N LYS A 44 -11.87 10.82 9.38
CA LYS A 44 -13.31 10.56 9.24
C LYS A 44 -13.51 9.19 8.59
N GLU A 45 -13.91 8.22 9.39
CA GLU A 45 -14.14 6.84 8.97
C GLU A 45 -15.64 6.51 8.96
N SER A 46 -16.09 5.77 7.96
CA SER A 46 -17.46 5.27 7.86
C SER A 46 -17.52 4.11 6.86
N GLY A 47 -18.08 2.97 7.28
CA GLY A 47 -18.30 1.82 6.41
C GLY A 47 -17.03 1.27 5.76
N GLY A 48 -15.92 1.20 6.50
CA GLY A 48 -14.64 0.71 5.98
C GLY A 48 -13.92 1.67 5.04
N LEU A 49 -14.44 2.89 4.85
CA LEU A 49 -13.87 3.94 4.04
C LEU A 49 -13.32 5.07 4.90
N VAL A 50 -12.11 5.54 4.59
CA VAL A 50 -11.52 6.73 5.20
C VAL A 50 -11.65 7.91 4.23
N ARG A 51 -12.29 8.99 4.67
CA ARG A 51 -12.62 10.13 3.79
C ARG A 51 -11.78 11.38 4.06
N LYS A 52 -11.04 11.42 5.14
CA LYS A 52 -10.17 12.54 5.50
C LYS A 52 -9.03 12.02 6.36
N VAL A 53 -7.81 12.30 5.97
CA VAL A 53 -6.61 11.96 6.73
C VAL A 53 -5.80 13.24 6.96
N ILE A 54 -5.66 13.63 8.23
CA ILE A 54 -4.82 14.76 8.65
C ILE A 54 -3.48 14.24 9.17
N ASN A 55 -3.54 13.22 10.02
CA ASN A 55 -2.38 12.53 10.55
C ASN A 55 -2.27 11.15 9.88
N PRO A 56 -1.34 10.96 8.96
CA PRO A 56 -1.16 9.66 8.31
C PRO A 56 -0.57 8.64 9.28
N THR A 57 -1.03 7.39 9.15
CA THR A 57 -0.66 6.28 10.05
C THR A 57 -0.36 5.00 9.30
N LEU A 58 0.38 4.11 9.96
CA LEU A 58 0.54 2.70 9.59
C LEU A 58 -0.18 1.82 10.61
N GLU A 59 -0.99 0.89 10.14
CA GLU A 59 -1.56 -0.18 10.95
C GLU A 59 -0.79 -1.46 10.69
N VAL A 60 -0.29 -2.13 11.74
CA VAL A 60 0.69 -3.20 11.67
C VAL A 60 0.01 -4.56 11.77
N TYR A 61 0.30 -5.46 10.85
CA TYR A 61 -0.17 -6.84 10.81
C TYR A 61 1.04 -7.77 10.74
N LEU A 62 1.35 -8.45 11.83
CA LEU A 62 2.50 -9.36 11.89
C LEU A 62 2.05 -10.81 11.75
N PRO A 63 2.84 -11.65 11.08
CA PRO A 63 2.64 -13.09 11.07
C PRO A 63 2.95 -13.71 12.43
N ASP A 64 2.52 -14.95 12.65
CA ASP A 64 3.00 -15.77 13.73
C ASP A 64 4.54 -15.88 13.64
N LYS A 65 5.22 -15.78 14.76
CA LYS A 65 6.70 -15.73 14.80
C LYS A 65 7.38 -16.94 14.15
N ASP A 66 6.78 -18.10 14.29
CA ASP A 66 7.25 -19.37 13.71
C ASP A 66 7.03 -19.49 12.19
N LYS A 67 6.18 -18.64 11.61
CA LYS A 67 5.89 -18.59 10.19
C LYS A 67 6.53 -17.40 9.47
N ALA A 68 7.14 -16.47 10.21
CA ALA A 68 7.66 -15.24 9.67
C ALA A 68 8.76 -15.49 8.62
N SER A 69 8.55 -15.01 7.38
CA SER A 69 9.50 -15.15 6.27
C SER A 69 10.58 -14.06 6.24
N GLY A 70 10.45 -13.04 7.08
CA GLY A 70 11.26 -11.84 7.04
C GLY A 70 10.82 -10.83 5.95
N LYS A 71 9.89 -11.20 5.07
CA LYS A 71 9.34 -10.28 4.05
C LYS A 71 8.32 -9.31 4.67
N ALA A 72 8.23 -8.11 4.10
CA ALA A 72 7.27 -7.10 4.51
C ALA A 72 6.65 -6.40 3.31
N VAL A 73 5.42 -5.89 3.45
CA VAL A 73 4.73 -5.12 2.43
C VAL A 73 4.01 -3.92 3.03
N VAL A 74 4.23 -2.72 2.48
CA VAL A 74 3.41 -1.54 2.74
C VAL A 74 2.26 -1.53 1.77
N ILE A 75 1.03 -1.47 2.26
CA ILE A 75 -0.20 -1.56 1.46
C ILE A 75 -0.83 -0.19 1.34
N CYS A 76 -1.02 0.28 0.10
CA CYS A 76 -1.68 1.52 -0.27
C CYS A 76 -3.06 1.20 -0.86
N PRO A 77 -4.16 1.27 -0.08
CA PRO A 77 -5.50 1.03 -0.61
C PRO A 77 -5.90 2.08 -1.65
N GLY A 78 -6.83 1.73 -2.54
CA GLY A 78 -7.35 2.62 -3.56
C GLY A 78 -8.44 3.56 -3.06
N GLY A 79 -9.21 4.10 -4.00
CA GLY A 79 -10.32 5.03 -3.74
C GLY A 79 -10.20 6.34 -4.52
N GLY A 80 -9.54 6.34 -5.68
CA GLY A 80 -9.51 7.46 -6.62
C GLY A 80 -8.83 8.71 -6.08
N TYR A 81 -7.99 8.62 -5.06
CA TYR A 81 -7.45 9.77 -4.31
C TYR A 81 -8.53 10.66 -3.66
N LYS A 82 -9.74 10.16 -3.52
CA LYS A 82 -10.88 10.86 -2.90
C LYS A 82 -11.28 10.23 -1.57
N VAL A 83 -11.06 8.94 -1.44
CA VAL A 83 -11.25 8.14 -0.24
C VAL A 83 -10.14 7.08 -0.16
N ILE A 84 -10.07 6.35 0.96
CA ILE A 84 -9.25 5.15 1.08
C ILE A 84 -10.18 3.98 1.36
N VAL A 85 -10.15 2.93 0.53
CA VAL A 85 -10.91 1.68 0.70
C VAL A 85 -10.19 0.81 1.74
N TYR A 86 -10.21 1.31 2.99
CA TYR A 86 -9.30 0.89 4.04
C TYR A 86 -9.50 -0.56 4.48
N GLU A 87 -10.75 -0.97 4.70
CA GLU A 87 -11.06 -2.33 5.15
C GLU A 87 -10.93 -3.34 4.01
N GLY A 88 -11.53 -3.07 2.87
CA GLY A 88 -11.61 -4.05 1.76
C GLY A 88 -10.27 -4.30 1.08
N GLU A 89 -9.50 -3.25 0.80
CA GLU A 89 -8.23 -3.35 0.09
C GLU A 89 -7.02 -3.30 1.04
N GLY A 90 -7.16 -2.67 2.21
CA GLY A 90 -6.10 -2.56 3.20
C GLY A 90 -6.08 -3.73 4.18
N ILE A 91 -7.01 -3.72 5.14
CA ILE A 91 -7.04 -4.66 6.26
C ILE A 91 -7.21 -6.11 5.78
N SER A 92 -8.10 -6.35 4.81
CA SER A 92 -8.34 -7.69 4.29
C SER A 92 -7.09 -8.28 3.65
N ALA A 93 -6.38 -7.51 2.82
CA ALA A 93 -5.12 -7.94 2.23
C ALA A 93 -4.03 -8.14 3.29
N ALA A 94 -3.89 -7.22 4.25
CA ALA A 94 -2.88 -7.32 5.30
C ALA A 94 -3.03 -8.59 6.15
N ARG A 95 -4.25 -8.96 6.49
CA ARG A 95 -4.53 -10.21 7.21
C ARG A 95 -4.13 -11.43 6.41
N GLU A 96 -4.33 -11.40 5.09
CA GLU A 96 -3.94 -12.51 4.22
C GLU A 96 -2.42 -12.62 4.09
N PHE A 97 -1.70 -11.51 3.94
CA PHE A 97 -0.23 -11.51 3.98
C PHE A 97 0.31 -12.06 5.30
N ALA A 98 -0.24 -11.64 6.44
CA ALA A 98 0.18 -12.14 7.75
C ALA A 98 -0.01 -13.66 7.89
N LYS A 99 -1.11 -14.24 7.39
CA LYS A 99 -1.33 -15.70 7.35
C LYS A 99 -0.26 -16.43 6.53
N HIS A 100 0.27 -15.78 5.49
CA HIS A 100 1.33 -16.32 4.62
C HIS A 100 2.75 -15.97 5.11
N GLY A 101 2.90 -15.54 6.35
CA GLY A 101 4.22 -15.30 6.96
C GLY A 101 4.87 -13.97 6.55
N ILE A 102 4.13 -13.03 5.98
CA ILE A 102 4.63 -11.75 5.51
C ILE A 102 4.06 -10.64 6.39
N ALA A 103 4.94 -9.81 6.96
CA ALA A 103 4.50 -8.64 7.71
C ALA A 103 3.84 -7.63 6.77
N ALA A 104 2.69 -7.10 7.15
CA ALA A 104 1.95 -6.14 6.34
C ALA A 104 1.64 -4.87 7.13
N PHE A 105 1.72 -3.73 6.43
CA PHE A 105 1.59 -2.40 7.00
C PHE A 105 0.58 -1.62 6.17
N VAL A 106 -0.63 -1.44 6.68
CA VAL A 106 -1.68 -0.71 5.96
C VAL A 106 -1.48 0.78 6.15
N LEU A 107 -1.23 1.48 5.05
CA LEU A 107 -1.00 2.90 5.03
C LEU A 107 -2.31 3.68 4.91
N LYS A 108 -2.58 4.51 5.91
CA LYS A 108 -3.61 5.54 5.87
C LYS A 108 -2.95 6.85 5.45
N TYR A 109 -2.72 7.01 4.15
CA TYR A 109 -2.04 8.17 3.56
C TYR A 109 -2.95 9.39 3.49
N ARG A 110 -2.39 10.60 3.44
CA ARG A 110 -3.15 11.82 3.23
C ARG A 110 -3.82 11.81 1.87
N ILE A 111 -5.13 12.06 1.86
CA ILE A 111 -5.89 12.26 0.64
C ILE A 111 -5.54 13.65 0.07
N PRO A 112 -5.25 13.79 -1.25
CA PRO A 112 -4.87 15.07 -1.85
C PRO A 112 -5.99 16.12 -1.72
N GLU A 113 -5.84 17.06 -0.81
CA GLU A 113 -6.80 18.14 -0.55
C GLU A 113 -6.05 19.46 -0.39
N ASP A 114 -6.35 20.44 -1.24
CA ASP A 114 -5.67 21.75 -1.29
C ASP A 114 -5.79 22.52 0.05
N SER A 115 -6.84 22.26 0.81
CA SER A 115 -7.04 22.87 2.14
C SER A 115 -6.14 22.25 3.22
N LEU A 116 -5.56 21.07 3.00
CA LEU A 116 -4.79 20.33 4.00
C LEU A 116 -3.31 20.18 3.64
N ILE A 117 -2.96 20.24 2.38
CA ILE A 117 -1.62 19.94 1.86
C ILE A 117 -1.16 21.07 0.96
N VAL A 118 0.03 21.61 1.21
CA VAL A 118 0.60 22.74 0.44
C VAL A 118 0.81 22.37 -1.04
N ASP A 119 1.50 21.26 -1.30
CA ASP A 119 1.52 20.62 -2.64
C ASP A 119 0.87 19.23 -2.53
N LYS A 120 -0.40 19.16 -2.86
CA LYS A 120 -1.18 17.92 -2.73
C LYS A 120 -0.69 16.79 -3.62
N LYS A 121 0.00 17.10 -4.73
CA LYS A 121 0.49 16.12 -5.71
C LYS A 121 1.51 15.16 -5.09
N ILE A 122 2.32 15.67 -4.16
CA ILE A 122 3.39 14.88 -3.52
C ILE A 122 3.04 14.39 -2.12
N GLY A 123 1.97 14.88 -1.49
CA GLY A 123 1.60 14.51 -0.12
C GLY A 123 1.45 12.99 0.09
N PRO A 124 0.64 12.26 -0.71
CA PRO A 124 0.54 10.81 -0.63
C PRO A 124 1.88 10.10 -0.83
N LEU A 125 2.69 10.56 -1.79
CA LEU A 125 4.01 9.99 -2.08
C LEU A 125 4.97 10.15 -0.89
N GLN A 126 4.98 11.32 -0.25
CA GLN A 126 5.77 11.55 0.97
C GLN A 126 5.37 10.58 2.08
N ASP A 127 4.08 10.36 2.28
CA ASP A 127 3.57 9.45 3.30
C ASP A 127 3.95 8.00 3.01
N ALA A 128 3.88 7.56 1.75
CA ALA A 128 4.25 6.21 1.36
C ALA A 128 5.77 5.96 1.46
N LEU A 129 6.60 6.93 1.10
CA LEU A 129 8.05 6.85 1.30
C LEU A 129 8.44 6.86 2.78
N GLN A 130 7.76 7.67 3.60
CA GLN A 130 7.93 7.67 5.05
C GLN A 130 7.53 6.32 5.66
N ALA A 131 6.50 5.68 5.12
CA ALA A 131 6.09 4.33 5.54
C ALA A 131 7.19 3.29 5.26
N ILE A 132 7.76 3.27 4.06
CA ILE A 132 8.91 2.39 3.73
C ILE A 132 10.09 2.66 4.69
N LYS A 133 10.39 3.95 4.95
CA LYS A 133 11.43 4.35 5.91
C LYS A 133 11.19 3.76 7.30
N ILE A 134 9.99 3.96 7.85
CA ILE A 134 9.62 3.46 9.18
C ILE A 134 9.75 1.94 9.25
N VAL A 135 9.25 1.21 8.24
CA VAL A 135 9.33 -0.26 8.20
C VAL A 135 10.78 -0.72 8.23
N ARG A 136 11.67 -0.11 7.48
CA ARG A 136 13.10 -0.46 7.47
C ARG A 136 13.82 -0.09 8.77
N GLU A 137 13.55 1.08 9.32
CA GLU A 137 14.19 1.52 10.57
C GLU A 137 13.75 0.71 11.79
N ASN A 138 12.54 0.14 11.76
CA ASN A 138 12.02 -0.70 12.83
C ASN A 138 12.00 -2.21 12.46
N ALA A 139 12.66 -2.60 11.38
CA ALA A 139 12.62 -3.95 10.83
C ALA A 139 12.95 -5.04 11.87
N ARG A 140 13.95 -4.79 12.72
CA ARG A 140 14.33 -5.71 13.81
C ARG A 140 13.20 -5.98 14.80
N GLN A 141 12.43 -4.95 15.14
CA GLN A 141 11.30 -5.05 16.09
C GLN A 141 10.22 -6.00 15.55
N TRP A 142 10.01 -6.00 14.22
CA TRP A 142 8.95 -6.76 13.56
C TRP A 142 9.43 -8.05 12.89
N GLY A 143 10.71 -8.42 13.08
CA GLY A 143 11.27 -9.62 12.44
C GLY A 143 11.36 -9.51 10.92
N VAL A 144 11.55 -8.29 10.39
CA VAL A 144 11.63 -7.98 8.96
C VAL A 144 13.09 -7.90 8.51
N ASP A 145 13.38 -8.45 7.33
CA ASP A 145 14.64 -8.22 6.61
C ASP A 145 14.55 -6.87 5.88
N VAL A 146 15.47 -5.96 6.17
CA VAL A 146 15.55 -4.62 5.57
C VAL A 146 15.67 -4.63 4.04
N ASN A 147 16.09 -5.74 3.45
CA ASN A 147 16.24 -5.94 2.00
C ASN A 147 15.05 -6.69 1.37
N LYS A 148 13.96 -6.90 2.13
CA LYS A 148 12.74 -7.60 1.68
C LYS A 148 11.49 -6.79 1.98
N VAL A 149 11.54 -5.48 1.80
CA VAL A 149 10.42 -4.56 2.03
C VAL A 149 9.84 -4.11 0.69
N GLY A 150 8.65 -4.58 0.39
CA GLY A 150 7.90 -4.23 -0.81
C GLY A 150 6.81 -3.20 -0.58
N ILE A 151 6.19 -2.78 -1.69
CA ILE A 151 5.02 -1.93 -1.69
C ILE A 151 3.90 -2.56 -2.52
N MET A 152 2.67 -2.42 -2.05
CA MET A 152 1.47 -2.88 -2.75
C MET A 152 0.47 -1.75 -2.89
N GLY A 153 -0.26 -1.71 -3.99
CA GLY A 153 -1.34 -0.74 -4.14
C GLY A 153 -2.45 -1.20 -5.06
N PHE A 154 -3.64 -0.69 -4.77
CA PHE A 154 -4.89 -0.97 -5.47
C PHE A 154 -5.37 0.29 -6.19
N SER A 155 -5.79 0.21 -7.45
CA SER A 155 -6.40 1.33 -8.17
C SER A 155 -5.55 2.61 -8.09
N ALA A 156 -6.04 3.70 -7.56
CA ALA A 156 -5.27 4.92 -7.28
C ALA A 156 -4.14 4.68 -6.26
N GLY A 157 -4.29 3.75 -5.31
CA GLY A 157 -3.20 3.28 -4.45
C GLY A 157 -2.13 2.51 -5.23
N GLY A 158 -2.51 1.87 -6.35
CA GLY A 158 -1.57 1.28 -7.32
C GLY A 158 -0.72 2.35 -8.01
N HIS A 159 -1.32 3.49 -8.36
CA HIS A 159 -0.58 4.66 -8.82
C HIS A 159 0.40 5.16 -7.75
N LEU A 160 -0.03 5.24 -6.50
CA LEU A 160 0.84 5.63 -5.39
C LEU A 160 2.01 4.64 -5.22
N ALA A 161 1.74 3.33 -5.26
CA ALA A 161 2.77 2.30 -5.15
C ALA A 161 3.78 2.34 -6.31
N SER A 162 3.30 2.49 -7.56
CA SER A 162 4.16 2.65 -8.73
C SER A 162 4.94 3.98 -8.71
N SER A 163 4.36 5.05 -8.13
CA SER A 163 5.07 6.32 -7.90
C SER A 163 6.22 6.14 -6.91
N VAL A 164 6.01 5.42 -5.79
CA VAL A 164 7.10 5.07 -4.86
C VAL A 164 8.18 4.27 -5.57
N ALA A 165 7.80 3.27 -6.38
CA ALA A 165 8.75 2.42 -7.10
C ALA A 165 9.60 3.14 -8.15
N THR A 166 9.11 4.27 -8.70
CA THR A 166 9.76 5.01 -9.79
C THR A 166 10.29 6.39 -9.39
N MET A 167 9.84 6.93 -8.25
CA MET A 167 10.12 8.30 -7.81
C MET A 167 10.63 8.38 -6.36
N TYR A 168 11.25 7.30 -5.85
CA TYR A 168 11.70 7.21 -4.44
C TYR A 168 12.72 8.28 -4.02
N ASN A 169 13.35 8.98 -4.97
CA ASN A 169 14.28 10.07 -4.71
C ASN A 169 13.65 11.47 -4.88
N ASP A 170 12.40 11.56 -5.36
CA ASP A 170 11.85 12.83 -5.87
C ASP A 170 10.98 13.60 -4.84
N ALA A 171 10.61 13.00 -3.72
CA ALA A 171 9.55 13.55 -2.86
C ALA A 171 10.03 14.36 -1.63
N GLY A 172 11.30 14.56 -1.46
CA GLY A 172 11.85 15.40 -0.37
C GLY A 172 11.46 14.90 1.04
N VAL A 173 11.49 13.60 1.28
CA VAL A 173 11.32 13.03 2.61
C VAL A 173 12.60 13.24 3.42
N ALA A 174 12.46 13.75 4.66
CA ALA A 174 13.60 13.89 5.57
C ALA A 174 14.21 12.52 5.88
N ASN A 175 15.45 12.32 5.47
CA ASN A 175 16.14 11.03 5.55
C ASN A 175 17.60 11.18 6.00
N SER A 176 17.77 11.73 7.22
CA SER A 176 19.09 11.92 7.83
C SER A 176 19.83 10.62 8.14
N THR A 177 19.10 9.51 8.24
CA THR A 177 19.65 8.17 8.48
C THR A 177 20.22 7.52 7.22
N GLY A 178 19.95 8.07 6.03
CA GLY A 178 20.33 7.46 4.75
C GLY A 178 19.60 6.14 4.46
N THR A 179 18.44 5.91 5.07
CA THR A 179 17.62 4.70 4.85
C THR A 179 17.24 4.59 3.37
N ASN A 180 17.41 3.42 2.77
CA ASN A 180 16.98 3.19 1.40
C ASN A 180 15.46 3.30 1.28
N LEU A 181 14.94 4.21 0.47
CA LEU A 181 13.50 4.43 0.27
C LEU A 181 12.94 3.66 -0.94
N ARG A 182 13.82 3.06 -1.78
CA ARG A 182 13.39 2.23 -2.90
C ARG A 182 12.83 0.91 -2.36
N PRO A 183 11.56 0.52 -2.68
CA PRO A 183 11.06 -0.78 -2.30
C PRO A 183 11.83 -1.90 -3.01
N ASP A 184 11.90 -3.10 -2.41
CA ASP A 184 12.59 -4.24 -2.99
C ASP A 184 11.76 -4.95 -4.06
N PHE A 185 10.42 -4.83 -3.98
CA PHE A 185 9.46 -5.30 -4.97
C PHE A 185 8.17 -4.46 -4.93
N GLN A 186 7.36 -4.56 -5.98
CA GLN A 186 6.06 -3.87 -6.06
C GLN A 186 4.95 -4.81 -6.52
N ILE A 187 3.75 -4.61 -5.97
CA ILE A 187 2.53 -5.37 -6.27
C ILE A 187 1.44 -4.38 -6.65
N LEU A 188 0.93 -4.50 -7.86
CA LEU A 188 -0.01 -3.54 -8.45
C LEU A 188 -1.30 -4.24 -8.85
N VAL A 189 -2.40 -3.89 -8.19
CA VAL A 189 -3.70 -4.52 -8.36
C VAL A 189 -4.65 -3.54 -9.05
N TYR A 190 -5.08 -3.84 -10.26
CA TYR A 190 -5.84 -2.95 -11.16
C TYR A 190 -5.39 -1.48 -11.07
N PRO A 191 -4.07 -1.23 -11.22
CA PRO A 191 -3.50 0.07 -10.90
C PRO A 191 -3.91 1.14 -11.92
N VAL A 192 -4.13 2.36 -11.44
CA VAL A 192 -3.92 3.53 -12.27
C VAL A 192 -2.41 3.69 -12.46
N ILE A 193 -1.96 3.91 -13.67
CA ILE A 193 -0.54 4.05 -14.05
C ILE A 193 -0.31 5.35 -14.79
N SER A 194 -1.01 5.53 -15.90
CA SER A 194 -0.83 6.68 -16.77
C SER A 194 -1.71 7.86 -16.34
N MET A 195 -1.15 9.05 -16.39
CA MET A 195 -1.90 10.31 -16.28
C MET A 195 -2.13 10.97 -17.64
N GLN A 196 -1.72 10.31 -18.76
CA GLN A 196 -1.93 10.79 -20.12
C GLN A 196 -3.42 10.78 -20.50
N ASP A 197 -3.87 11.72 -21.32
CA ASP A 197 -5.29 11.86 -21.71
C ASP A 197 -5.88 10.60 -22.34
N SER A 198 -5.04 9.82 -23.03
CA SER A 198 -5.47 8.60 -23.74
C SER A 198 -5.78 7.42 -22.83
N LEU A 199 -5.31 7.42 -21.56
CA LEU A 199 -5.37 6.19 -20.72
C LEU A 199 -5.71 6.48 -19.25
N THR A 200 -5.70 7.74 -18.83
CA THR A 200 -5.85 8.09 -17.41
C THR A 200 -7.24 7.74 -16.87
N HIS A 201 -7.29 7.32 -15.61
CA HIS A 201 -8.51 7.40 -14.81
C HIS A 201 -8.71 8.85 -14.38
N LEU A 202 -9.62 9.56 -15.05
CA LEU A 202 -9.78 11.02 -14.96
C LEU A 202 -10.00 11.52 -13.53
N ASP A 203 -10.80 10.81 -12.73
CA ASP A 203 -11.07 11.22 -11.35
C ASP A 203 -9.80 11.15 -10.50
N SER A 204 -8.99 10.09 -10.62
CA SER A 204 -7.72 9.99 -9.91
C SER A 204 -6.75 11.10 -10.30
N ARG A 205 -6.64 11.39 -11.60
CA ARG A 205 -5.80 12.50 -12.08
C ARG A 205 -6.29 13.85 -11.53
N THR A 206 -7.56 14.12 -11.62
CA THR A 206 -8.14 15.40 -11.17
C THR A 206 -7.96 15.59 -9.66
N ASN A 207 -8.17 14.53 -8.87
CA ASN A 207 -8.02 14.61 -7.43
C ASN A 207 -6.55 14.85 -7.03
N LEU A 208 -5.60 14.15 -7.68
CA LEU A 208 -4.18 14.29 -7.37
C LEU A 208 -3.57 15.56 -7.97
N LEU A 209 -3.75 15.79 -9.26
CA LEU A 209 -3.02 16.82 -10.02
C LEU A 209 -3.82 18.12 -10.21
N GLY A 210 -5.13 18.10 -9.95
CA GLY A 210 -6.02 19.21 -10.25
C GLY A 210 -6.73 19.06 -11.61
N LYS A 211 -7.60 20.02 -11.94
CA LYS A 211 -8.43 19.95 -13.15
C LYS A 211 -7.66 20.13 -14.46
N ASN A 212 -6.64 20.99 -14.45
CA ASN A 212 -5.89 21.38 -15.65
C ASN A 212 -4.38 21.28 -15.37
N PRO A 213 -3.83 20.09 -15.14
CA PRO A 213 -2.38 19.92 -14.98
C PRO A 213 -1.68 20.22 -16.31
N ASP A 214 -0.50 20.83 -16.25
CA ASP A 214 0.34 20.99 -17.43
C ASP A 214 0.95 19.66 -17.88
N LYS A 215 1.45 19.64 -19.12
CA LYS A 215 2.01 18.41 -19.70
C LYS A 215 3.19 17.87 -18.88
N ALA A 216 4.04 18.72 -18.35
CA ALA A 216 5.19 18.31 -17.56
C ALA A 216 4.76 17.60 -16.26
N THR A 217 3.70 18.10 -15.63
CA THR A 217 3.07 17.46 -14.46
C THR A 217 2.43 16.12 -14.84
N ILE A 218 1.71 16.06 -15.96
CA ILE A 218 1.13 14.81 -16.47
C ILE A 218 2.24 13.77 -16.71
N ASP A 219 3.28 14.16 -17.44
CA ASP A 219 4.41 13.26 -17.76
C ASP A 219 5.16 12.80 -16.49
N ARG A 220 5.36 13.69 -15.52
CA ARG A 220 6.01 13.38 -14.25
C ARG A 220 5.26 12.30 -13.48
N PHE A 221 3.93 12.37 -13.44
CA PHE A 221 3.09 11.45 -12.67
C PHE A 221 2.56 10.28 -13.52
N SER A 222 2.91 10.18 -14.80
CA SER A 222 2.72 8.98 -15.62
C SER A 222 3.85 8.00 -15.33
N THR A 223 3.59 7.03 -14.43
CA THR A 223 4.66 6.22 -13.83
C THR A 223 5.33 5.29 -14.82
N GLU A 224 4.66 4.92 -15.93
CA GLU A 224 5.21 4.18 -17.05
C GLU A 224 6.35 4.94 -17.78
N LEU A 225 6.34 6.27 -17.70
CA LEU A 225 7.39 7.12 -18.28
C LEU A 225 8.62 7.25 -17.37
N ARG A 226 8.51 6.81 -16.12
CA ARG A 226 9.56 6.92 -15.10
C ARG A 226 10.32 5.62 -14.87
N ILE A 227 9.96 4.54 -15.55
CA ILE A 227 10.60 3.25 -15.41
C ILE A 227 12.04 3.29 -15.90
N THR A 228 12.94 2.75 -15.09
CA THR A 228 14.36 2.58 -15.42
C THR A 228 14.78 1.14 -15.06
N LYS A 229 16.00 0.75 -15.43
CA LYS A 229 16.59 -0.53 -15.01
C LYS A 229 16.68 -0.71 -13.48
N ASN A 230 16.57 0.38 -12.70
CA ASN A 230 16.60 0.37 -11.25
C ASN A 230 15.20 0.28 -10.62
N THR A 231 14.13 0.27 -11.43
CA THR A 231 12.77 0.04 -10.92
C THR A 231 12.68 -1.37 -10.33
N PRO A 232 12.04 -1.56 -9.15
CA PRO A 232 11.98 -2.88 -8.52
C PRO A 232 11.14 -3.88 -9.32
N PRO A 233 11.39 -5.20 -9.17
CA PRO A 233 10.55 -6.26 -9.73
C PRO A 233 9.08 -6.05 -9.40
N ALA A 234 8.19 -6.43 -10.33
CA ALA A 234 6.77 -6.14 -10.22
C ALA A 234 5.89 -7.37 -10.44
N TYR A 235 4.83 -7.45 -9.66
CA TYR A 235 3.67 -8.31 -9.92
C TYR A 235 2.46 -7.41 -10.21
N LEU A 236 1.76 -7.69 -11.32
CA LEU A 236 0.55 -6.98 -11.71
C LEU A 236 -0.62 -7.95 -11.85
N THR A 237 -1.81 -7.50 -11.48
CA THR A 237 -3.04 -8.25 -11.72
C THR A 237 -4.21 -7.30 -12.03
N HIS A 238 -5.04 -7.68 -13.02
CA HIS A 238 -6.13 -6.85 -13.52
C HIS A 238 -7.25 -7.70 -14.11
N ALA A 239 -8.46 -7.16 -14.26
CA ALA A 239 -9.52 -7.76 -15.04
C ALA A 239 -9.60 -7.10 -16.43
N ALA A 240 -9.70 -7.92 -17.50
CA ALA A 240 -9.74 -7.43 -18.87
C ALA A 240 -11.00 -6.60 -19.19
N ASP A 241 -12.09 -6.80 -18.43
CA ASP A 241 -13.35 -6.09 -18.59
C ASP A 241 -13.51 -4.90 -17.62
N ASP A 242 -12.41 -4.41 -17.02
CA ASP A 242 -12.43 -3.24 -16.16
C ASP A 242 -12.75 -1.98 -16.99
N LYS A 243 -13.89 -1.35 -16.69
CA LYS A 243 -14.38 -0.14 -17.38
C LYS A 243 -14.07 1.14 -16.62
N LEU A 244 -13.52 1.04 -15.42
CA LEU A 244 -13.16 2.20 -14.60
C LEU A 244 -11.70 2.58 -14.77
N VAL A 245 -10.81 1.60 -14.66
CA VAL A 245 -9.38 1.72 -14.94
C VAL A 245 -9.06 0.72 -16.04
N ASP A 246 -8.80 1.22 -17.23
CA ASP A 246 -8.52 0.37 -18.38
C ASP A 246 -7.32 -0.52 -18.13
N VAL A 247 -7.45 -1.81 -18.50
CA VAL A 247 -6.41 -2.84 -18.33
C VAL A 247 -5.10 -2.46 -19.01
N ASP A 248 -5.14 -1.61 -20.03
CA ASP A 248 -3.97 -1.08 -20.73
C ASP A 248 -3.02 -0.31 -19.80
N ASN A 249 -3.48 0.19 -18.64
CA ASN A 249 -2.60 0.70 -17.59
C ASN A 249 -1.61 -0.39 -17.11
N SER A 250 -2.08 -1.59 -16.85
CA SER A 250 -1.22 -2.72 -16.45
C SER A 250 -0.35 -3.20 -17.60
N ILE A 251 -0.89 -3.26 -18.82
CA ILE A 251 -0.19 -3.73 -20.01
C ILE A 251 0.99 -2.79 -20.35
N ILE A 252 0.77 -1.49 -20.41
CA ILE A 252 1.84 -0.53 -20.73
C ILE A 252 2.94 -0.54 -19.65
N TYR A 253 2.59 -0.68 -18.38
CA TYR A 253 3.57 -0.75 -17.29
C TYR A 253 4.41 -2.02 -17.39
N PHE A 254 3.77 -3.16 -17.64
CA PHE A 254 4.43 -4.45 -17.89
C PHE A 254 5.43 -4.35 -19.05
N GLU A 255 4.99 -3.80 -20.20
CA GLU A 255 5.86 -3.64 -21.37
C GLU A 255 7.07 -2.76 -21.09
N LYS A 256 6.87 -1.64 -20.39
CA LYS A 256 7.96 -0.72 -20.03
C LYS A 256 8.95 -1.37 -19.07
N LEU A 257 8.49 -2.15 -18.08
CA LEU A 257 9.37 -2.91 -17.18
C LEU A 257 10.19 -3.93 -17.97
N ARG A 258 9.55 -4.75 -18.81
CA ARG A 258 10.21 -5.75 -19.63
C ARG A 258 11.27 -5.14 -20.56
N HIS A 259 10.96 -4.01 -21.20
CA HIS A 259 11.91 -3.30 -22.07
C HIS A 259 13.10 -2.69 -21.32
N ASN A 260 12.97 -2.46 -20.02
CA ASN A 260 14.06 -2.03 -19.14
C ASN A 260 14.77 -3.20 -18.43
N ASN A 261 14.49 -4.45 -18.81
CA ASN A 261 15.03 -5.68 -18.20
C ASN A 261 14.72 -5.79 -16.70
N VAL A 262 13.58 -5.27 -16.27
CA VAL A 262 13.07 -5.42 -14.90
C VAL A 262 12.17 -6.67 -14.86
N PRO A 263 12.41 -7.62 -13.94
CA PRO A 263 11.54 -8.79 -13.80
C PRO A 263 10.10 -8.38 -13.51
N VAL A 264 9.16 -8.94 -14.25
CA VAL A 264 7.74 -8.61 -14.12
C VAL A 264 6.85 -9.80 -14.44
N GLU A 265 5.78 -9.97 -13.67
CA GLU A 265 4.73 -10.96 -13.90
C GLU A 265 3.38 -10.23 -13.98
N LEU A 266 2.54 -10.57 -14.96
CA LEU A 266 1.23 -9.97 -15.20
C LEU A 266 0.15 -11.05 -15.31
N HIS A 267 -0.87 -10.96 -14.48
CA HIS A 267 -2.04 -11.82 -14.50
C HIS A 267 -3.29 -11.03 -14.91
N ILE A 268 -3.92 -11.42 -16.01
CA ILE A 268 -5.16 -10.80 -16.50
C ILE A 268 -6.30 -11.81 -16.39
N TYR A 269 -7.30 -11.47 -15.56
CA TYR A 269 -8.55 -12.22 -15.47
C TYR A 269 -9.50 -11.77 -16.57
N PRO A 270 -10.20 -12.69 -17.25
CA PRO A 270 -11.06 -12.31 -18.38
C PRO A 270 -12.25 -11.46 -17.99
N LYS A 271 -12.74 -11.61 -16.74
CA LYS A 271 -13.91 -10.90 -16.19
C LYS A 271 -13.73 -10.57 -14.73
N GLY A 272 -14.49 -9.58 -14.25
CA GLY A 272 -14.55 -9.19 -12.85
C GLY A 272 -14.70 -7.68 -12.65
N GLY A 273 -14.40 -6.88 -13.66
CA GLY A 273 -14.44 -5.42 -13.62
C GLY A 273 -13.51 -4.82 -12.60
N HIS A 274 -13.69 -3.53 -12.29
CA HIS A 274 -12.93 -2.89 -11.22
C HIS A 274 -13.27 -3.51 -9.85
N GLY A 275 -12.27 -3.79 -9.03
CA GLY A 275 -12.48 -4.51 -7.76
C GLY A 275 -12.79 -6.00 -7.94
N PHE A 276 -12.27 -6.65 -9.00
CA PHE A 276 -12.45 -8.08 -9.25
C PHE A 276 -12.06 -8.94 -8.04
N ILE A 277 -11.15 -8.48 -7.21
CA ILE A 277 -10.68 -9.15 -5.99
C ILE A 277 -11.82 -9.56 -5.03
N PHE A 278 -12.92 -8.80 -5.02
CA PHE A 278 -14.09 -9.11 -4.19
C PHE A 278 -14.97 -10.22 -4.78
N ARG A 279 -14.67 -10.70 -6.00
CA ARG A 279 -15.45 -11.69 -6.75
C ARG A 279 -14.64 -12.93 -7.13
N HIS A 280 -13.31 -12.89 -6.99
CA HIS A 280 -12.40 -13.98 -7.31
C HIS A 280 -11.66 -14.45 -6.05
N PRO A 281 -12.23 -15.41 -5.28
CA PRO A 281 -11.50 -16.07 -4.21
C PRO A 281 -10.19 -16.67 -4.78
N GLY A 282 -9.11 -16.59 -4.04
CA GLY A 282 -7.82 -17.14 -4.47
C GLY A 282 -7.03 -16.25 -5.45
N TRP A 283 -7.46 -15.01 -5.73
CA TRP A 283 -6.72 -14.09 -6.60
C TRP A 283 -5.29 -13.79 -6.10
N MET A 284 -5.02 -13.99 -4.80
CA MET A 284 -3.70 -13.82 -4.21
C MET A 284 -2.80 -15.07 -4.32
N GLU A 285 -3.32 -16.22 -4.72
CA GLU A 285 -2.51 -17.45 -4.84
C GLU A 285 -1.32 -17.29 -5.79
N PRO A 286 -1.50 -16.81 -7.05
CA PRO A 286 -0.38 -16.56 -7.94
C PRO A 286 0.59 -15.49 -7.40
N LEU A 287 0.07 -14.49 -6.67
CA LEU A 287 0.90 -13.48 -6.01
C LEU A 287 1.82 -14.10 -4.95
N PHE A 288 1.30 -15.00 -4.12
CA PHE A 288 2.13 -15.67 -3.10
C PHE A 288 3.14 -16.63 -3.74
N GLU A 289 2.80 -17.29 -4.84
CA GLU A 289 3.76 -18.07 -5.61
C GLU A 289 4.90 -17.21 -6.17
N TRP A 290 4.57 -16.01 -6.69
CA TRP A 290 5.56 -15.07 -7.18
C TRP A 290 6.44 -14.51 -6.05
N ILE A 291 5.85 -14.03 -4.96
CA ILE A 291 6.60 -13.41 -3.87
C ILE A 291 7.53 -14.40 -3.15
N ASN A 292 7.20 -15.70 -3.19
CA ASN A 292 8.04 -16.75 -2.61
C ASN A 292 9.31 -17.01 -3.43
N LYS A 293 9.37 -16.58 -4.68
CA LYS A 293 10.55 -16.67 -5.56
C LYS A 293 11.54 -15.52 -5.35
N LEU A 294 11.14 -14.44 -4.61
CA LEU A 294 11.97 -13.29 -4.25
C LEU A 294 12.85 -13.63 -2.99
#